data_e4f6fac8badbdbfc1f37fddc50e2f16f
#
_entry.id   e4f6fac8badbdbfc1f37fddc50e2f16f
#
_cell.length_a   1.000
_cell.length_b   1.000
_cell.length_c   1.000
_cell.angle_alpha   90.00
_cell.angle_beta   90.00
_cell.angle_gamma   90.00
#
_symmetry.space_group_name_H-M   'P 1'
#
loop_
_entity.id
_entity.type
_entity.pdbx_description
1 polymer ?
#
loop_
_entity_poly.entity_id
_entity_poly.type
_entity_poly.pdbx_seq_one_letter_code
_entity_poly.pdbx_strand_id
1 'polypeptide(L)'
;MRWNKKYNYPTSSRATEDGIRRYVLGETKLPSVTSILDATKSEEDKAALANWRERTGYKEAEAITKAASSRGSQMHSYLESFLLGRENLSFFEDNEQYKKMAKEIIDKGLMNRLEEVYGVECTMHYPEKYAGTADCVGSVSYTHLRAHETVRN
;
A
#
# COMPACT_ATOMS: atom_id res chain seq x y z
N MET A 1 11.95 -10.27 13.67
CA MET A 1 10.60 -10.32 13.07
C MET A 1 10.03 -11.72 13.23
N ARG A 2 8.88 -11.88 13.87
CA ARG A 2 8.23 -13.16 14.19
C ARG A 2 6.81 -13.16 13.61
N TRP A 3 6.39 -14.26 12.99
CA TRP A 3 5.01 -14.45 12.56
C TRP A 3 4.10 -14.81 13.72
N ASN A 4 2.94 -14.15 13.81
CA ASN A 4 1.93 -14.41 14.82
C ASN A 4 0.54 -14.45 14.15
N LYS A 5 -0.02 -15.65 14.03
CA LYS A 5 -1.33 -15.88 13.41
C LYS A 5 -2.51 -15.56 14.36
N LYS A 6 -2.41 -14.45 15.10
CA LYS A 6 -3.42 -14.03 16.07
C LYS A 6 -4.76 -13.66 15.43
N TYR A 7 -4.73 -13.12 14.21
CA TYR A 7 -5.91 -12.63 13.51
C TYR A 7 -6.23 -13.46 12.29
N ASN A 8 -7.53 -13.65 12.04
CA ASN A 8 -8.03 -14.25 10.81
C ASN A 8 -8.56 -13.13 9.92
N TYR A 9 -8.07 -13.07 8.70
CA TYR A 9 -8.50 -12.10 7.70
C TYR A 9 -9.45 -12.77 6.71
N PRO A 10 -10.54 -12.09 6.28
CA PRO A 10 -11.45 -12.67 5.31
C PRO A 10 -10.78 -12.83 3.96
N THR A 11 -11.13 -13.90 3.28
CA THR A 11 -10.76 -14.06 1.86
C THR A 11 -11.66 -13.18 1.02
N SER A 12 -11.08 -12.46 0.07
CA SER A 12 -11.82 -11.63 -0.87
C SER A 12 -11.34 -11.83 -2.29
N SER A 13 -12.23 -11.59 -3.24
CA SER A 13 -11.87 -11.36 -4.64
C SER A 13 -12.16 -9.90 -5.02
N ARG A 14 -11.61 -9.45 -6.15
CA ARG A 14 -11.84 -8.10 -6.68
C ARG A 14 -12.69 -8.19 -7.94
N ALA A 15 -13.72 -7.37 -8.02
CA ALA A 15 -14.54 -7.19 -9.20
C ALA A 15 -14.57 -5.69 -9.58
N THR A 16 -14.77 -5.41 -10.86
CA THR A 16 -15.02 -4.04 -11.33
C THR A 16 -16.41 -4.01 -11.93
N GLU A 17 -17.28 -3.17 -11.37
CA GLU A 17 -18.66 -2.96 -11.82
C GLU A 17 -18.85 -1.46 -12.03
N ASP A 18 -19.33 -1.06 -13.21
CA ASP A 18 -19.54 0.36 -13.59
C ASP A 18 -18.27 1.22 -13.40
N GLY A 19 -17.09 0.66 -13.67
CA GLY A 19 -15.81 1.34 -13.48
C GLY A 19 -15.36 1.46 -12.01
N ILE A 20 -16.14 0.98 -11.05
CA ILE A 20 -15.85 1.02 -9.63
C ILE A 20 -15.29 -0.32 -9.18
N ARG A 21 -14.12 -0.29 -8.56
CA ARG A 21 -13.51 -1.49 -7.96
C ARG A 21 -14.21 -1.85 -6.66
N ARG A 22 -14.66 -3.12 -6.59
CA ARG A 22 -15.32 -3.70 -5.42
C ARG A 22 -14.56 -4.89 -4.87
N TYR A 23 -14.67 -5.11 -3.58
CA TYR A 23 -14.26 -6.32 -2.90
C TYR A 23 -15.49 -7.23 -2.73
N VAL A 24 -15.33 -8.49 -3.11
CA VAL A 24 -16.35 -9.53 -2.92
C VAL A 24 -15.94 -10.40 -1.75
N LEU A 25 -16.71 -10.35 -0.65
CA LEU A 25 -16.52 -11.13 0.57
C LEU A 25 -17.73 -12.03 0.76
N GLY A 26 -17.61 -13.30 0.33
CA GLY A 26 -18.76 -14.20 0.23
C GLY A 26 -19.82 -13.63 -0.71
N GLU A 27 -21.01 -13.37 -0.21
CA GLU A 27 -22.12 -12.79 -0.97
C GLU A 27 -22.14 -11.25 -0.98
N THR A 28 -21.32 -10.63 -0.14
CA THR A 28 -21.30 -9.16 0.04
C THR A 28 -20.31 -8.51 -0.91
N LYS A 29 -20.73 -7.44 -1.60
CA LYS A 29 -19.89 -6.62 -2.45
C LYS A 29 -19.73 -5.23 -1.82
N LEU A 30 -18.48 -4.87 -1.49
CA LEU A 30 -18.16 -3.59 -0.85
C LEU A 30 -17.30 -2.72 -1.77
N PRO A 31 -17.53 -1.40 -1.80
CA PRO A 31 -16.64 -0.50 -2.54
C PRO A 31 -15.24 -0.52 -1.93
N SER A 32 -14.22 -0.35 -2.78
CA SER A 32 -12.85 -0.27 -2.28
C SER A 32 -12.59 1.10 -1.62
N VAL A 33 -11.78 1.12 -0.56
CA VAL A 33 -11.31 2.38 0.06
C VAL A 33 -10.71 3.31 -0.98
N THR A 34 -9.93 2.81 -1.92
CA THR A 34 -9.32 3.63 -2.98
C THR A 34 -10.36 4.25 -3.91
N SER A 35 -11.45 3.55 -4.22
CA SER A 35 -12.54 4.12 -5.02
C SER A 35 -13.28 5.23 -4.27
N ILE A 36 -13.46 5.07 -2.96
CA ILE A 36 -14.08 6.11 -2.12
C ILE A 36 -13.18 7.34 -2.06
N LEU A 37 -11.88 7.16 -1.78
CA LEU A 37 -10.91 8.25 -1.74
C LEU A 37 -10.82 9.00 -3.07
N ASP A 38 -10.90 8.28 -4.19
CA ASP A 38 -10.90 8.89 -5.52
C ASP A 38 -12.18 9.72 -5.77
N ALA A 39 -13.33 9.20 -5.38
CA ALA A 39 -14.62 9.90 -5.48
C ALA A 39 -14.73 11.14 -4.57
N THR A 40 -14.02 11.13 -3.44
CA THR A 40 -14.04 12.23 -2.45
C THR A 40 -12.86 13.20 -2.56
N LYS A 41 -12.05 13.12 -3.61
CA LYS A 41 -10.99 14.09 -3.87
C LYS A 41 -11.54 15.50 -3.95
N SER A 42 -10.83 16.44 -3.33
CA SER A 42 -11.19 17.85 -3.40
C SER A 42 -11.08 18.40 -4.84
N GLU A 43 -11.81 19.46 -5.13
CA GLU A 43 -11.70 20.13 -6.44
C GLU A 43 -10.31 20.73 -6.64
N GLU A 44 -9.63 21.13 -5.56
CA GLU A 44 -8.26 21.62 -5.58
C GLU A 44 -7.26 20.53 -6.01
N ASP A 45 -7.39 19.29 -5.47
CA ASP A 45 -6.54 18.16 -5.85
C ASP A 45 -6.77 17.74 -7.30
N LYS A 46 -8.04 17.77 -7.75
CA LYS A 46 -8.38 17.48 -9.15
C LYS A 46 -7.79 18.53 -10.09
N ALA A 47 -7.91 19.81 -9.73
CA ALA A 47 -7.33 20.90 -10.50
C ALA A 47 -5.80 20.85 -10.53
N ALA A 48 -5.14 20.55 -9.42
CA ALA A 48 -3.69 20.39 -9.35
C ALA A 48 -3.20 19.27 -10.27
N LEU A 49 -3.89 18.13 -10.30
CA LEU A 49 -3.58 17.02 -11.19
C LEU A 49 -3.79 17.39 -12.67
N ALA A 50 -4.88 18.10 -12.99
CA ALA A 50 -5.15 18.57 -14.35
C ALA A 50 -4.07 19.54 -14.83
N ASN A 51 -3.71 20.53 -14.01
CA ASN A 51 -2.65 21.49 -14.29
C ASN A 51 -1.27 20.83 -14.49
N TRP A 52 -0.96 19.80 -13.68
CA TRP A 52 0.25 19.02 -13.86
C TRP A 52 0.28 18.30 -15.19
N ARG A 53 -0.84 17.64 -15.59
CA ARG A 53 -0.95 16.95 -16.90
C ARG A 53 -0.82 17.89 -18.07
N GLU A 54 -1.41 19.08 -17.97
CA GLU A 54 -1.32 20.11 -19.01
C GLU A 54 0.11 20.62 -19.18
N ARG A 55 0.80 20.96 -18.09
CA ARG A 55 2.20 21.42 -18.13
C ARG A 55 3.19 20.36 -18.62
N THR A 56 2.99 19.10 -18.26
CA THR A 56 3.86 17.99 -18.62
C THR A 56 3.58 17.48 -20.03
N GLY A 57 2.35 17.69 -20.52
CA GLY A 57 1.83 17.03 -21.71
C GLY A 57 1.18 15.68 -21.36
N TYR A 58 -0.03 15.45 -21.87
CA TYR A 58 -0.84 14.28 -21.49
C TYR A 58 -0.12 12.95 -21.73
N LYS A 59 0.57 12.81 -22.85
CA LYS A 59 1.28 11.59 -23.24
C LYS A 59 2.46 11.30 -22.31
N GLU A 60 3.22 12.34 -21.97
CA GLU A 60 4.35 12.23 -21.02
C GLU A 60 3.86 11.95 -19.60
N ALA A 61 2.82 12.64 -19.15
CA ALA A 61 2.19 12.41 -17.85
C ALA A 61 1.66 10.98 -17.71
N GLU A 62 1.08 10.42 -18.75
CA GLU A 62 0.62 9.03 -18.77
C GLU A 62 1.81 8.05 -18.66
N ALA A 63 2.89 8.28 -19.42
CA ALA A 63 4.10 7.48 -19.38
C ALA A 63 4.74 7.50 -17.98
N ILE A 64 4.86 8.67 -17.36
CA ILE A 64 5.37 8.85 -15.98
C ILE A 64 4.50 8.08 -14.99
N THR A 65 3.17 8.25 -15.08
CA THR A 65 2.23 7.57 -14.17
C THR A 65 2.33 6.05 -14.30
N LYS A 66 2.38 5.54 -15.53
CA LYS A 66 2.50 4.10 -15.81
C LYS A 66 3.83 3.54 -15.27
N ALA A 67 4.93 4.22 -15.50
CA ALA A 67 6.26 3.83 -14.99
C ALA A 67 6.29 3.82 -13.45
N ALA A 68 5.72 4.84 -12.80
CA ALA A 68 5.62 4.93 -11.34
C ALA A 68 4.75 3.81 -10.76
N SER A 69 3.59 3.52 -11.37
CA SER A 69 2.70 2.44 -10.96
C SER A 69 3.36 1.07 -11.11
N SER A 70 4.04 0.81 -12.23
CA SER A 70 4.76 -0.46 -12.45
C SER A 70 5.87 -0.65 -11.41
N ARG A 71 6.68 0.38 -11.18
CA ARG A 71 7.75 0.35 -10.16
C ARG A 71 7.19 0.13 -8.76
N GLY A 72 6.08 0.79 -8.42
CA GLY A 72 5.41 0.61 -7.14
C GLY A 72 4.91 -0.82 -6.95
N SER A 73 4.25 -1.39 -7.95
CA SER A 73 3.75 -2.78 -7.91
C SER A 73 4.88 -3.79 -7.74
N GLN A 74 6.01 -3.61 -8.43
CA GLN A 74 7.19 -4.47 -8.29
C GLN A 74 7.80 -4.35 -6.89
N MET A 75 7.89 -3.12 -6.34
CA MET A 75 8.37 -2.90 -4.98
C MET A 75 7.48 -3.59 -3.94
N HIS A 76 6.15 -3.46 -4.04
CA HIS A 76 5.21 -4.12 -3.13
C HIS A 76 5.33 -5.64 -3.20
N SER A 77 5.39 -6.22 -4.41
CA SER A 77 5.58 -7.67 -4.59
C SER A 77 6.89 -8.18 -3.96
N TYR A 78 7.96 -7.38 -4.08
CA TYR A 78 9.24 -7.71 -3.46
C TYR A 78 9.16 -7.67 -1.93
N LEU A 79 8.53 -6.64 -1.35
CA LEU A 79 8.30 -6.53 0.10
C LEU A 79 7.41 -7.65 0.63
N GLU A 80 6.36 -8.01 -0.11
CA GLU A 80 5.50 -9.16 0.21
C GLU A 80 6.31 -10.45 0.27
N SER A 81 7.10 -10.73 -0.76
CA SER A 81 7.97 -11.93 -0.82
C SER A 81 8.95 -11.98 0.34
N PHE A 82 9.55 -10.84 0.68
CA PHE A 82 10.44 -10.72 1.85
C PHE A 82 9.71 -11.04 3.16
N LEU A 83 8.56 -10.43 3.39
CA LEU A 83 7.77 -10.63 4.61
C LEU A 83 7.28 -12.08 4.76
N LEU A 84 6.96 -12.73 3.64
CA LEU A 84 6.51 -14.13 3.61
C LEU A 84 7.67 -15.15 3.65
N GLY A 85 8.92 -14.70 3.58
CA GLY A 85 10.09 -15.57 3.54
C GLY A 85 10.15 -16.46 2.30
N ARG A 86 9.53 -16.03 1.17
CA ARG A 86 9.39 -16.85 -0.04
C ARG A 86 10.63 -16.81 -0.94
N GLU A 87 11.52 -15.83 -0.78
CA GLU A 87 12.71 -15.66 -1.61
C GLU A 87 13.97 -15.49 -0.78
N ASN A 88 15.05 -16.18 -1.17
CA ASN A 88 16.39 -15.75 -0.85
C ASN A 88 16.68 -14.50 -1.68
N LEU A 89 16.34 -13.34 -1.11
CA LEU A 89 16.51 -12.05 -1.74
C LEU A 89 18.02 -11.80 -1.93
N SER A 90 18.54 -12.16 -3.08
CA SER A 90 19.88 -11.77 -3.50
C SER A 90 19.89 -10.26 -3.70
N PHE A 91 20.26 -9.51 -2.65
CA PHE A 91 20.36 -8.05 -2.68
C PHE A 91 21.52 -7.51 -3.52
N PHE A 92 22.34 -8.39 -4.08
CA PHE A 92 23.70 -8.02 -4.47
C PHE A 92 23.90 -7.70 -5.96
N GLU A 93 22.94 -7.98 -6.86
CA GLU A 93 23.24 -7.87 -8.29
C GLU A 93 22.28 -7.03 -9.14
N ASP A 94 21.22 -6.44 -8.57
CA ASP A 94 20.23 -5.73 -9.37
C ASP A 94 20.18 -4.24 -9.10
N ASN A 95 20.55 -3.47 -10.11
CA ASN A 95 20.53 -2.01 -10.12
C ASN A 95 19.11 -1.42 -10.27
N GLU A 96 18.07 -2.26 -10.16
CA GLU A 96 16.69 -1.86 -10.37
C GLU A 96 16.17 -0.96 -9.25
N GLN A 97 15.57 0.16 -9.62
CA GLN A 97 15.13 1.20 -8.69
C GLN A 97 14.15 0.69 -7.64
N TYR A 98 13.21 -0.20 -8.01
CA TYR A 98 12.24 -0.76 -7.07
C TYR A 98 12.87 -1.62 -5.98
N LYS A 99 13.95 -2.35 -6.29
CA LYS A 99 14.70 -3.15 -5.30
C LYS A 99 15.44 -2.26 -4.32
N LYS A 100 16.06 -1.17 -4.80
CA LYS A 100 16.70 -0.17 -3.92
C LYS A 100 15.70 0.44 -2.96
N MET A 101 14.51 0.82 -3.45
CA MET A 101 13.43 1.35 -2.61
C MET A 101 12.96 0.32 -1.57
N ALA A 102 12.71 -0.92 -1.99
CA ALA A 102 12.31 -1.99 -1.09
C ALA A 102 13.37 -2.28 -0.02
N LYS A 103 14.65 -2.34 -0.42
CA LYS A 103 15.77 -2.54 0.51
C LYS A 103 15.82 -1.45 1.57
N GLU A 104 15.64 -0.20 1.18
CA GLU A 104 15.63 0.93 2.13
C GLU A 104 14.46 0.80 3.13
N ILE A 105 13.28 0.40 2.68
CA ILE A 105 12.13 0.13 3.55
C ILE A 105 12.41 -1.03 4.51
N ILE A 106 13.01 -2.11 4.01
CA ILE A 106 13.39 -3.27 4.82
C ILE A 106 14.39 -2.86 5.90
N ASP A 107 15.49 -2.25 5.52
CA ASP A 107 16.59 -1.92 6.42
C ASP A 107 16.20 -0.86 7.47
N LYS A 108 15.50 0.19 7.06
CA LYS A 108 15.16 1.33 7.94
C LYS A 108 13.82 1.17 8.66
N GLY A 109 12.88 0.43 8.07
CA GLY A 109 11.52 0.28 8.57
C GLY A 109 11.23 -1.06 9.20
N LEU A 110 11.45 -2.15 8.47
CA LEU A 110 10.97 -3.46 8.88
C LEU A 110 11.92 -4.16 9.86
N MET A 111 13.19 -4.32 9.50
CA MET A 111 14.15 -5.14 10.25
C MET A 111 14.38 -4.67 11.69
N ASN A 112 14.39 -3.37 11.92
CA ASN A 112 14.75 -2.78 13.21
C ASN A 112 13.52 -2.33 14.03
N ARG A 113 12.32 -2.39 13.49
CA ARG A 113 11.11 -1.87 14.14
C ARG A 113 9.99 -2.88 14.23
N LEU A 114 9.83 -3.76 13.25
CA LEU A 114 8.75 -4.74 13.19
C LEU A 114 9.11 -5.96 14.04
N GLU A 115 8.42 -6.13 15.17
CA GLU A 115 8.61 -7.28 16.07
C GLU A 115 7.81 -8.49 15.61
N GLU A 116 6.51 -8.31 15.40
CA GLU A 116 5.60 -9.36 14.95
C GLU A 116 4.88 -8.96 13.69
N VAL A 117 4.68 -9.92 12.80
CA VAL A 117 3.84 -9.82 11.62
C VAL A 117 2.56 -10.60 11.87
N TYR A 118 1.43 -9.93 11.80
CA TYR A 118 0.11 -10.53 11.94
C TYR A 118 -0.52 -10.91 10.61
N GLY A 119 -0.09 -10.27 9.53
CA GLY A 119 -0.56 -10.56 8.19
C GLY A 119 0.10 -9.69 7.12
N VAL A 120 0.07 -10.18 5.91
CA VAL A 120 0.59 -9.53 4.69
C VAL A 120 -0.49 -9.63 3.62
N GLU A 121 -0.71 -8.56 2.86
CA GLU A 121 -1.80 -8.45 1.86
C GLU A 121 -3.17 -8.81 2.44
N CYS A 122 -3.45 -8.31 3.64
CA CYS A 122 -4.64 -8.67 4.39
C CYS A 122 -5.87 -7.89 3.94
N THR A 123 -6.91 -8.58 3.55
CA THR A 123 -8.22 -7.94 3.35
C THR A 123 -8.81 -7.53 4.68
N MET A 124 -9.17 -6.27 4.78
CA MET A 124 -9.90 -5.70 5.91
C MET A 124 -11.19 -5.05 5.40
N HIS A 125 -12.23 -5.05 6.20
CA HIS A 125 -13.48 -4.39 5.84
C HIS A 125 -14.16 -3.78 7.06
N TYR A 126 -14.86 -2.70 6.81
CA TYR A 126 -15.88 -2.19 7.73
C TYR A 126 -17.22 -2.74 7.24
N PRO A 127 -17.96 -3.50 8.07
CA PRO A 127 -19.19 -4.16 7.66
C PRO A 127 -20.15 -3.22 6.92
N GLU A 128 -20.66 -3.67 5.78
CA GLU A 128 -21.64 -2.97 4.93
C GLU A 128 -21.19 -1.63 4.36
N LYS A 129 -19.94 -1.21 4.57
CA LYS A 129 -19.45 0.11 4.15
C LYS A 129 -18.38 0.03 3.07
N TYR A 130 -17.22 -0.51 3.40
CA TYR A 130 -16.07 -0.56 2.47
C TYR A 130 -15.09 -1.67 2.83
N ALA A 131 -14.24 -1.99 1.89
CA ALA A 131 -13.13 -2.91 2.11
C ALA A 131 -11.82 -2.39 1.47
N GLY A 132 -10.71 -2.90 1.95
CA GLY A 132 -9.38 -2.59 1.46
C GLY A 132 -8.40 -3.70 1.77
N THR A 133 -7.21 -3.63 1.19
CA THR A 133 -6.08 -4.50 1.51
C THR A 133 -5.03 -3.69 2.23
N ALA A 134 -4.53 -4.22 3.35
CA ALA A 134 -3.36 -3.69 4.04
C ALA A 134 -2.13 -4.52 3.63
N ASP A 135 -1.09 -3.84 3.16
CA ASP A 135 0.15 -4.50 2.70
C ASP A 135 0.83 -5.29 3.82
N CYS A 136 0.84 -4.75 5.04
CA CYS A 136 1.38 -5.41 6.22
C CYS A 136 0.65 -4.98 7.49
N VAL A 137 0.36 -5.94 8.35
CA VAL A 137 -0.18 -5.71 9.70
C VAL A 137 0.78 -6.33 10.71
N GLY A 138 1.23 -5.55 11.68
CA GLY A 138 2.20 -6.02 12.67
C GLY A 138 2.28 -5.13 13.90
N SER A 139 3.11 -5.55 14.86
CA SER A 139 3.50 -4.73 15.99
C SER A 139 4.91 -4.19 15.83
N VAL A 140 5.14 -3.00 16.33
CA VAL A 140 6.44 -2.35 16.34
C VAL A 140 6.90 -2.14 17.78
N SER A 141 8.22 -2.25 18.01
CA SER A 141 8.82 -1.88 19.29
C SER A 141 8.81 -0.36 19.44
N TYR A 142 7.99 0.13 20.34
CA TYR A 142 7.99 1.56 20.69
C TYR A 142 9.10 1.84 21.71
N THR A 143 10.27 2.20 21.26
CA THR A 143 11.17 3.03 22.08
C THR A 143 10.71 4.48 21.93
N HIS A 144 9.87 4.95 22.86
CA HIS A 144 9.44 6.32 23.06
C HIS A 144 9.54 7.29 21.86
N LEU A 145 8.54 7.27 20.99
CA LEU A 145 8.22 8.46 20.20
C LEU A 145 7.41 9.38 21.13
N ARG A 146 8.06 10.41 21.73
CA ARG A 146 7.34 11.56 22.24
C ARG A 146 6.65 12.20 21.05
N ALA A 147 5.33 12.23 21.06
CA ALA A 147 4.58 13.14 20.22
C ALA A 147 5.09 14.56 20.54
N HIS A 148 5.70 15.22 19.57
CA HIS A 148 5.89 16.66 19.64
C HIS A 148 4.53 17.29 19.46
N GLU A 149 3.84 17.55 20.57
CA GLU A 149 2.73 18.46 20.58
C GLU A 149 3.29 19.84 20.20
N THR A 150 3.06 20.26 18.96
CA THR A 150 3.26 21.65 18.59
C THR A 150 2.18 22.46 19.26
N VAL A 151 2.52 23.07 20.39
CA VAL A 151 1.71 24.13 20.99
C VAL A 151 1.66 25.26 19.97
N ARG A 152 0.55 25.43 19.30
CA ARG A 152 0.25 26.66 18.56
C ARG A 152 -0.09 27.74 19.58
N ASN A 153 0.82 28.71 19.75
CA ASN A 153 0.48 30.02 20.30
C ASN A 153 -0.30 30.83 19.26
#